data_66e41a5037189bdaea2d0ed1b9f746ff
#
_entry.id   66e41a5037189bdaea2d0ed1b9f746ff
#
_cell.length_a   1.000
_cell.length_b   1.000
_cell.length_c   1.000
_cell.angle_alpha   90.00
_cell.angle_beta   90.00
_cell.angle_gamma   90.00
#
_symmetry.space_group_name_H-M   'P 1'
#
loop_
_entity.id
_entity.type
_entity.pdbx_description
1 polymer ?
#
loop_
_entity_poly.entity_id
_entity_poly.type
_entity_poly.pdbx_seq_one_letter_code
_entity_poly.pdbx_strand_id
1 'polypeptide(L)'
;MRVSRHCKKTVQKLTMELNPKTYEPNIELTAFVKRYWTLDGEKENLPLKNTIVPDGTMKLIFHYGDTYKHHSKSGEITTLPKCFLIGQLTEPYIIEPVGVTGSFVVQFKPNGFLPFATIPIKEMENTAVPLEKLFGQNGIDIEQRILKANSTTD
;
A
#
# COMPACT_ATOMS: atom_id res chain seq x y z
N MET A 1 -12.89 30.31 15.29
CA MET A 1 -13.22 28.89 15.11
C MET A 1 -12.29 28.03 15.97
N ARG A 2 -12.76 27.50 17.05
CA ARG A 2 -11.94 26.65 17.93
C ARG A 2 -12.00 25.21 17.42
N VAL A 3 -10.92 24.74 16.81
CA VAL A 3 -10.73 23.30 16.58
C VAL A 3 -10.55 22.66 17.95
N SER A 4 -11.48 21.79 18.37
CA SER A 4 -11.46 21.21 19.70
C SER A 4 -10.16 20.45 19.94
N ARG A 5 -9.55 20.62 21.11
CA ARG A 5 -8.34 19.88 21.53
C ARG A 5 -8.53 18.36 21.47
N HIS A 6 -9.77 17.90 21.45
CA HIS A 6 -10.13 16.47 21.30
C HIS A 6 -9.81 15.91 19.92
N CYS A 7 -10.04 16.70 18.85
CA CYS A 7 -9.74 16.27 17.47
C CYS A 7 -8.24 16.10 17.23
N LYS A 8 -7.40 17.00 17.82
CA LYS A 8 -5.93 16.88 17.73
C LYS A 8 -5.37 15.67 18.48
N LYS A 9 -5.96 15.31 19.63
CA LYS A 9 -5.55 14.13 20.40
C LYS A 9 -5.92 12.82 19.69
N THR A 10 -7.08 12.78 19.04
CA THR A 10 -7.53 11.60 18.29
C THR A 10 -6.67 11.36 17.06
N VAL A 11 -6.30 12.41 16.32
CA VAL A 11 -5.42 12.30 15.16
C VAL A 11 -3.99 11.89 15.57
N GLN A 12 -3.46 12.44 16.66
CA GLN A 12 -2.15 12.04 17.19
C GLN A 12 -2.14 10.59 17.72
N LYS A 13 -3.21 10.13 18.34
CA LYS A 13 -3.33 8.75 18.83
C LYS A 13 -3.41 7.74 17.69
N LEU A 14 -4.14 8.07 16.62
CA LEU A 14 -4.23 7.25 15.40
C LEU A 14 -2.88 7.12 14.67
N THR A 15 -2.06 8.15 14.70
CA THR A 15 -0.72 8.12 14.07
C THR A 15 0.30 7.34 14.90
N MET A 16 0.08 7.17 16.19
CA MET A 16 0.99 6.45 17.10
C MET A 16 0.75 4.94 17.15
N GLU A 17 -0.44 4.45 16.75
CA GLU A 17 -0.80 3.02 16.82
C GLU A 17 -0.39 2.22 15.58
N LEU A 18 -0.11 2.90 14.47
CA LEU A 18 0.43 2.30 13.24
C LEU A 18 1.93 2.64 13.16
N ASN A 19 2.77 1.80 13.74
CA ASN A 19 4.22 1.97 13.71
C ASN A 19 4.82 1.25 12.50
N PRO A 20 4.94 1.89 11.33
CA PRO A 20 5.59 1.29 10.19
C PRO A 20 7.08 1.11 10.48
N LYS A 21 7.59 -0.10 10.31
CA LYS A 21 9.02 -0.35 10.29
C LYS A 21 9.54 -0.07 8.90
N THR A 22 10.51 0.82 8.77
CA THR A 22 11.07 1.26 7.49
C THR A 22 12.43 0.64 7.25
N TYR A 23 12.71 0.26 5.99
CA TYR A 23 13.95 -0.36 5.55
C TYR A 23 14.46 0.35 4.29
N GLU A 24 15.77 0.45 4.18
CA GLU A 24 16.43 1.02 3.02
C GLU A 24 16.57 -0.03 1.91
N PRO A 25 16.43 0.38 0.62
CA PRO A 25 16.66 -0.53 -0.50
C PRO A 25 18.15 -0.88 -0.66
N ASN A 26 18.41 -2.06 -1.23
CA ASN A 26 19.73 -2.41 -1.71
C ASN A 26 20.23 -1.34 -2.70
N ILE A 27 21.55 -1.12 -2.72
CA ILE A 27 22.19 -0.10 -3.56
C ILE A 27 21.80 -0.19 -5.04
N GLU A 28 21.61 -1.39 -5.56
CA GLU A 28 21.17 -1.61 -6.95
C GLU A 28 19.76 -1.10 -7.25
N LEU A 29 18.90 -0.98 -6.23
CA LEU A 29 17.51 -0.57 -6.34
C LEU A 29 17.29 0.89 -5.95
N THR A 30 18.29 1.58 -5.40
CA THR A 30 18.15 2.96 -4.92
C THR A 30 17.80 3.97 -6.02
N ALA A 31 18.09 3.65 -7.28
CA ALA A 31 17.68 4.48 -8.43
C ALA A 31 16.15 4.48 -8.62
N PHE A 32 15.46 3.44 -8.21
CA PHE A 32 14.04 3.19 -8.48
C PHE A 32 13.17 3.21 -7.23
N VAL A 33 13.67 2.62 -6.14
CA VAL A 33 12.95 2.42 -4.88
C VAL A 33 13.38 3.45 -3.87
N LYS A 34 12.40 4.11 -3.26
CA LYS A 34 12.63 5.09 -2.20
C LYS A 34 12.87 4.40 -0.86
N ARG A 35 12.04 3.42 -0.52
CA ARG A 35 12.10 2.66 0.74
C ARG A 35 11.15 1.48 0.72
N TYR A 36 11.35 0.58 1.67
CA TYR A 36 10.38 -0.45 2.05
C TYR A 36 9.81 -0.13 3.43
N TRP A 37 8.60 -0.61 3.70
CA TRP A 37 8.09 -0.64 5.07
C TRP A 37 7.16 -1.82 5.29
N THR A 38 7.03 -2.20 6.56
CA THR A 38 6.01 -3.14 7.03
C THR A 38 5.03 -2.41 7.94
N LEU A 39 3.80 -2.86 7.91
CA LEU A 39 2.73 -2.35 8.74
C LEU A 39 1.93 -3.52 9.29
N ASP A 40 1.94 -3.67 10.61
CA ASP A 40 1.17 -4.68 11.32
C ASP A 40 0.13 -3.99 12.21
N GLY A 41 -1.06 -4.56 12.29
CA GLY A 41 -2.11 -4.00 13.14
C GLY A 41 -3.30 -4.93 13.29
N GLU A 42 -3.92 -4.87 14.45
CA GLU A 42 -5.18 -5.55 14.72
C GLU A 42 -6.34 -4.63 14.34
N LYS A 43 -7.43 -5.22 13.85
CA LYS A 43 -8.61 -4.48 13.40
C LYS A 43 -9.16 -3.53 14.47
N GLU A 44 -9.10 -3.92 15.73
CA GLU A 44 -9.60 -3.14 16.87
C GLU A 44 -8.83 -1.83 17.08
N ASN A 45 -7.55 -1.80 16.64
CA ASN A 45 -6.65 -0.66 16.76
C ASN A 45 -6.59 0.20 15.48
N LEU A 46 -7.31 -0.18 14.43
CA LEU A 46 -7.32 0.51 13.16
C LEU A 46 -8.56 1.39 12.99
N PRO A 47 -8.44 2.53 12.31
CA PRO A 47 -9.61 3.30 11.92
C PRO A 47 -10.51 2.47 11.00
N LEU A 48 -11.83 2.69 11.05
CA LEU A 48 -12.79 2.02 10.17
C LEU A 48 -12.47 2.26 8.69
N LYS A 49 -12.02 3.47 8.37
CA LYS A 49 -11.56 3.85 7.03
C LYS A 49 -10.28 4.65 7.13
N ASN A 50 -9.39 4.43 6.18
CA ASN A 50 -8.16 5.19 6.03
C ASN A 50 -8.08 5.80 4.62
N THR A 51 -7.43 6.93 4.50
CA THR A 51 -7.30 7.63 3.24
C THR A 51 -5.84 7.67 2.83
N ILE A 52 -5.54 7.09 1.66
CA ILE A 52 -4.23 7.23 1.03
C ILE A 52 -4.26 8.52 0.21
N VAL A 53 -3.40 9.45 0.59
CA VAL A 53 -3.29 10.75 -0.09
C VAL A 53 -2.32 10.64 -1.26
N PRO A 54 -2.62 11.27 -2.41
CA PRO A 54 -1.68 11.35 -3.52
C PRO A 54 -0.34 11.97 -3.10
N ASP A 55 0.75 11.28 -3.37
CA ASP A 55 2.11 11.73 -3.04
C ASP A 55 3.08 11.68 -4.25
N GLY A 56 2.54 11.43 -5.45
CA GLY A 56 3.31 11.33 -6.68
C GLY A 56 4.12 10.06 -6.83
N THR A 57 3.94 9.07 -5.94
CA THR A 57 4.66 7.80 -5.96
C THR A 57 3.74 6.61 -6.18
N MET A 58 4.27 5.56 -6.82
CA MET A 58 3.59 4.28 -6.96
C MET A 58 4.08 3.32 -5.87
N LYS A 59 3.24 2.37 -5.48
CA LYS A 59 3.55 1.42 -4.40
C LYS A 59 3.14 0.01 -4.78
N LEU A 60 4.06 -0.95 -4.64
CA LEU A 60 3.73 -2.38 -4.60
C LEU A 60 3.37 -2.75 -3.16
N ILE A 61 2.23 -3.39 -3.00
CA ILE A 61 1.70 -3.76 -1.69
C ILE A 61 1.46 -5.26 -1.65
N PHE A 62 1.98 -5.89 -0.61
CA PHE A 62 1.82 -7.32 -0.32
C PHE A 62 1.16 -7.46 1.03
N HIS A 63 -0.09 -7.92 1.05
CA HIS A 63 -0.81 -8.21 2.29
C HIS A 63 -0.55 -9.66 2.71
N TYR A 64 0.27 -9.86 3.73
CA TYR A 64 0.44 -11.17 4.35
C TYR A 64 -0.61 -11.45 5.45
N GLY A 65 -1.27 -10.41 5.95
CA GLY A 65 -2.47 -10.48 6.78
C GLY A 65 -3.75 -10.45 5.93
N ASP A 66 -4.84 -9.99 6.55
CA ASP A 66 -6.11 -9.76 5.84
C ASP A 66 -6.00 -8.55 4.91
N THR A 67 -6.79 -8.59 3.85
CA THR A 67 -6.81 -7.52 2.84
C THR A 67 -7.67 -6.33 3.26
N TYR A 68 -7.92 -5.43 2.34
CA TYR A 68 -8.71 -4.23 2.52
C TYR A 68 -9.85 -4.17 1.50
N LYS A 69 -10.88 -3.41 1.83
CA LYS A 69 -11.89 -2.94 0.88
C LYS A 69 -11.53 -1.54 0.41
N HIS A 70 -11.78 -1.27 -0.85
CA HIS A 70 -11.70 0.06 -1.45
C HIS A 70 -13.11 0.64 -1.60
N HIS A 71 -13.26 1.87 -1.17
CA HIS A 71 -14.50 2.65 -1.33
C HIS A 71 -14.30 3.69 -2.41
N SER A 72 -14.97 3.50 -3.55
CA SER A 72 -14.92 4.47 -4.65
C SER A 72 -15.78 5.71 -4.37
N LYS A 73 -15.54 6.78 -5.10
CA LYS A 73 -16.37 7.99 -5.03
C LYS A 73 -17.84 7.74 -5.42
N SER A 74 -18.09 6.78 -6.30
CA SER A 74 -19.45 6.40 -6.72
C SER A 74 -20.20 5.58 -5.67
N GLY A 75 -19.56 5.21 -4.57
CA GLY A 75 -20.13 4.38 -3.51
C GLY A 75 -19.93 2.87 -3.73
N GLU A 76 -19.25 2.47 -4.80
CA GLU A 76 -18.90 1.07 -5.03
C GLU A 76 -17.83 0.61 -4.02
N ILE A 77 -18.00 -0.59 -3.48
CA ILE A 77 -17.08 -1.21 -2.55
C ILE A 77 -16.50 -2.45 -3.20
N THR A 78 -15.17 -2.49 -3.36
CA THR A 78 -14.45 -3.62 -3.94
C THR A 78 -13.42 -4.18 -2.97
N THR A 79 -13.22 -5.49 -2.97
CA THR A 79 -12.15 -6.13 -2.18
C THR A 79 -10.84 -6.03 -2.96
N LEU A 80 -9.80 -5.50 -2.32
CA LEU A 80 -8.47 -5.41 -2.93
C LEU A 80 -7.81 -6.79 -3.03
N PRO A 81 -6.99 -7.02 -4.07
CA PRO A 81 -6.14 -8.22 -4.15
C PRO A 81 -5.17 -8.29 -2.96
N LYS A 82 -4.59 -9.46 -2.71
CA LYS A 82 -3.54 -9.59 -1.70
C LYS A 82 -2.24 -8.88 -2.09
N CYS A 83 -1.91 -8.93 -3.37
CA CYS A 83 -0.69 -8.33 -3.89
C CYS A 83 -1.00 -7.52 -5.14
N PHE A 84 -0.69 -6.24 -5.10
CA PHE A 84 -1.02 -5.32 -6.18
C PHE A 84 -0.10 -4.11 -6.21
N LEU A 85 -0.08 -3.45 -7.36
CA LEU A 85 0.48 -2.12 -7.52
C LEU A 85 -0.65 -1.09 -7.38
N ILE A 86 -0.50 -0.12 -6.49
CA ILE A 86 -1.27 1.13 -6.59
C ILE A 86 -0.54 2.03 -7.58
N GLY A 87 -1.21 2.32 -8.68
CA GLY A 87 -0.76 3.29 -9.66
C GLY A 87 -0.74 4.71 -9.09
N GLN A 88 -0.32 5.65 -9.89
CA GLN A 88 -0.29 7.05 -9.47
C GLN A 88 -1.70 7.51 -9.10
N LEU A 89 -1.84 8.03 -7.89
CA LEU A 89 -3.09 8.60 -7.41
C LEU A 89 -3.18 10.08 -7.81
N THR A 90 -4.31 10.47 -8.35
CA THR A 90 -4.69 11.86 -8.63
C THR A 90 -5.78 12.35 -7.69
N GLU A 91 -6.34 11.45 -6.89
CA GLU A 91 -7.39 11.68 -5.92
C GLU A 91 -7.20 10.81 -4.68
N PRO A 92 -7.80 11.17 -3.53
CA PRO A 92 -7.74 10.34 -2.33
C PRO A 92 -8.28 8.94 -2.58
N TYR A 93 -7.58 7.92 -2.06
CA TYR A 93 -7.93 6.51 -2.19
C TYR A 93 -8.35 5.96 -0.83
N ILE A 94 -9.63 5.66 -0.68
CA ILE A 94 -10.22 5.28 0.61
C ILE A 94 -10.21 3.77 0.75
N ILE A 95 -9.60 3.28 1.83
CA ILE A 95 -9.50 1.86 2.17
C ILE A 95 -10.06 1.57 3.56
N GLU A 96 -10.53 0.35 3.75
CA GLU A 96 -11.07 -0.17 5.01
C GLU A 96 -10.48 -1.56 5.29
N PRO A 97 -9.82 -1.78 6.45
CA PRO A 97 -9.31 -3.10 6.80
C PRO A 97 -10.45 -4.07 7.09
N VAL A 98 -10.32 -5.32 6.63
CA VAL A 98 -11.35 -6.35 6.90
C VAL A 98 -11.05 -7.19 8.13
N GLY A 99 -9.82 -7.18 8.64
CA GLY A 99 -9.40 -7.99 9.78
C GLY A 99 -8.03 -7.60 10.31
N VAL A 100 -7.25 -8.58 10.73
CA VAL A 100 -5.87 -8.40 11.18
C VAL A 100 -4.99 -8.05 9.99
N THR A 101 -4.38 -6.88 10.00
CA THR A 101 -3.59 -6.37 8.89
C THR A 101 -2.12 -6.71 9.04
N GLY A 102 -1.49 -7.05 7.94
CA GLY A 102 -0.05 -7.20 7.84
C GLY A 102 0.32 -6.92 6.39
N SER A 103 1.17 -5.93 6.18
CA SER A 103 1.52 -5.48 4.83
C SER A 103 3.02 -5.21 4.72
N PHE A 104 3.59 -5.63 3.60
CA PHE A 104 4.90 -5.19 3.14
C PHE A 104 4.71 -4.29 1.93
N VAL A 105 5.34 -3.13 1.94
CA VAL A 105 5.17 -2.11 0.91
C VAL A 105 6.49 -1.69 0.32
N VAL A 106 6.56 -1.67 -1.01
CA VAL A 106 7.66 -1.11 -1.79
C VAL A 106 7.21 0.24 -2.34
N GLN A 107 7.79 1.32 -1.85
CA GLN A 107 7.53 2.66 -2.38
C GLN A 107 8.58 3.03 -3.43
N PHE A 108 8.14 3.28 -4.64
CA PHE A 108 9.01 3.76 -5.70
C PHE A 108 9.28 5.26 -5.57
N LYS A 109 10.41 5.69 -6.11
CA LYS A 109 10.66 7.12 -6.38
C LYS A 109 9.70 7.61 -7.46
N PRO A 110 9.46 8.92 -7.60
CA PRO A 110 8.76 9.47 -8.76
C PRO A 110 9.38 8.91 -10.05
N ASN A 111 8.54 8.36 -10.94
CA ASN A 111 8.95 7.64 -12.15
C ASN A 111 9.82 6.37 -11.93
N GLY A 112 10.07 5.96 -10.69
CA GLY A 112 10.92 4.78 -10.40
C GLY A 112 10.34 3.46 -10.88
N PHE A 113 9.02 3.35 -11.02
CA PHE A 113 8.38 2.15 -11.54
C PHE A 113 8.40 2.05 -13.08
N LEU A 114 8.63 3.14 -13.80
CA LEU A 114 8.57 3.16 -15.28
C LEU A 114 9.35 2.04 -15.98
N PRO A 115 10.59 1.70 -15.56
CA PRO A 115 11.34 0.61 -16.19
C PRO A 115 10.70 -0.77 -16.04
N PHE A 116 9.82 -0.95 -15.07
CA PHE A 116 9.16 -2.23 -14.78
C PHE A 116 7.73 -2.30 -15.34
N ALA A 117 7.21 -1.20 -15.88
CA ALA A 117 5.85 -1.13 -16.39
C ALA A 117 5.67 -2.01 -17.63
N THR A 118 4.65 -2.86 -17.61
CA THR A 118 4.25 -3.73 -18.71
C THR A 118 2.97 -3.28 -19.39
N ILE A 119 2.27 -2.32 -18.77
CA ILE A 119 1.06 -1.66 -19.29
C ILE A 119 1.24 -0.14 -19.17
N PRO A 120 0.52 0.66 -19.96
CA PRO A 120 0.61 2.11 -19.88
C PRO A 120 0.35 2.64 -18.48
N ILE A 121 1.18 3.57 -18.01
CA ILE A 121 1.06 4.16 -16.66
C ILE A 121 -0.32 4.77 -16.44
N LYS A 122 -0.90 5.40 -17.47
CA LYS A 122 -2.22 6.02 -17.38
C LYS A 122 -3.34 5.01 -17.11
N GLU A 123 -3.22 3.78 -17.59
CA GLU A 123 -4.18 2.71 -17.32
C GLU A 123 -4.12 2.21 -15.87
N MET A 124 -3.03 2.49 -15.16
CA MET A 124 -2.84 2.14 -13.75
C MET A 124 -3.27 3.26 -12.80
N GLU A 125 -3.60 4.43 -13.32
CA GLU A 125 -3.96 5.60 -12.51
C GLU A 125 -5.21 5.31 -11.66
N ASN A 126 -5.13 5.66 -10.36
CA ASN A 126 -6.19 5.44 -9.37
C ASN A 126 -6.68 3.98 -9.27
N THR A 127 -5.83 3.02 -9.60
CA THR A 127 -6.20 1.60 -9.70
C THR A 127 -5.24 0.71 -8.93
N ALA A 128 -5.78 -0.29 -8.25
CA ALA A 128 -5.03 -1.40 -7.70
C ALA A 128 -4.88 -2.50 -8.76
N VAL A 129 -3.70 -2.68 -9.31
CA VAL A 129 -3.43 -3.64 -10.39
C VAL A 129 -2.76 -4.89 -9.81
N PRO A 130 -3.40 -6.08 -9.90
CA PRO A 130 -2.80 -7.32 -9.41
C PRO A 130 -1.45 -7.62 -10.07
N LEU A 131 -0.51 -8.22 -9.33
CA LEU A 131 0.81 -8.56 -9.86
C LEU A 131 0.75 -9.52 -11.05
N GLU A 132 -0.20 -10.44 -11.04
CA GLU A 132 -0.44 -11.34 -12.18
C GLU A 132 -0.74 -10.58 -13.46
N LYS A 133 -1.54 -9.52 -13.39
CA LYS A 133 -1.85 -8.68 -14.55
C LYS A 133 -0.64 -7.90 -15.06
N LEU A 134 0.27 -7.51 -14.15
CA LEU A 134 1.50 -6.78 -14.50
C LEU A 134 2.58 -7.69 -15.08
N PHE A 135 2.80 -8.86 -14.47
CA PHE A 135 3.98 -9.69 -14.71
C PHE A 135 3.66 -11.15 -15.05
N GLY A 136 2.38 -11.50 -15.24
CA GLY A 136 1.96 -12.86 -15.54
C GLY A 136 2.42 -13.85 -14.47
N GLN A 137 2.98 -14.99 -14.89
CA GLN A 137 3.46 -16.03 -13.96
C GLN A 137 4.56 -15.52 -13.02
N ASN A 138 5.44 -14.64 -13.47
CA ASN A 138 6.44 -14.01 -12.61
C ASN A 138 5.82 -13.22 -11.46
N GLY A 139 4.67 -12.57 -11.69
CA GLY A 139 3.92 -11.87 -10.66
C GLY A 139 3.39 -12.81 -9.59
N ILE A 140 2.84 -13.95 -10.00
CA ILE A 140 2.38 -15.01 -9.09
C ILE A 140 3.54 -15.56 -8.26
N ASP A 141 4.69 -15.82 -8.90
CA ASP A 141 5.87 -16.36 -8.22
C ASP A 141 6.44 -15.38 -7.19
N ILE A 142 6.50 -14.08 -7.52
CA ILE A 142 6.92 -13.02 -6.59
C ILE A 142 5.96 -12.97 -5.40
N GLU A 143 4.66 -12.95 -5.65
CA GLU A 143 3.64 -12.96 -4.60
C GLU A 143 3.84 -14.14 -3.63
N GLN A 144 3.99 -15.35 -4.16
CA GLN A 144 4.19 -16.54 -3.34
C GLN A 144 5.47 -16.48 -2.52
N ARG A 145 6.57 -15.98 -3.09
CA ARG A 145 7.85 -15.84 -2.37
C ARG A 145 7.76 -14.85 -1.23
N ILE A 146 7.15 -13.68 -1.47
CA ILE A 146 6.99 -12.65 -0.43
C ILE A 146 6.06 -13.13 0.68
N LEU A 147 4.93 -13.75 0.34
CA LEU A 147 3.97 -14.23 1.35
C LEU A 147 4.49 -15.40 2.18
N LYS A 148 5.47 -16.16 1.68
CA LYS A 148 6.15 -17.26 2.40
C LYS A 148 7.39 -16.83 3.17
N ALA A 149 7.87 -15.59 2.96
CA ALA A 149 9.04 -15.07 3.67
C ALA A 149 8.79 -15.01 5.18
N ASN A 150 9.77 -15.46 5.98
CA ASN A 150 9.66 -15.51 7.43
C ASN A 150 10.24 -14.27 8.12
N SER A 151 10.98 -13.44 7.37
CA SER A 151 11.60 -12.22 7.85
C SER A 151 11.75 -11.19 6.73
N THR A 152 12.04 -9.96 7.11
CA THR A 152 12.29 -8.86 6.16
C THR A 152 13.64 -8.97 5.42
N THR A 153 14.48 -9.93 5.80
CA THR A 153 15.76 -10.23 5.13
C THR A 153 15.64 -11.35 4.10
N ASP A 154 14.55 -12.10 4.10
CA ASP A 154 14.24 -13.12 3.12
C ASP A 154 13.70 -12.52 1.81
#